data_3d8fe30b02f4723fb8d1162727e05cae
#
_entry.id   3d8fe30b02f4723fb8d1162727e05cae
#
_cell.length_a   1.000
_cell.length_b   1.000
_cell.length_c   1.000
_cell.angle_alpha   90.00
_cell.angle_beta   90.00
_cell.angle_gamma   90.00
#
_symmetry.space_group_name_H-M   'P 1'
#
loop_
_entity.id
_entity.type
_entity.pdbx_description
1 polymer ?
#
loop_
_entity_poly.entity_id
_entity_poly.type
_entity_poly.pdbx_seq_one_letter_code
_entity_poly.pdbx_strand_id
1 'polypeptide(L)'
;MKKIIIALVTVALLASCDLFRFDEPRADLGLERRQYTGKELRTDGYYLAKSTRENRLGLIVLYRNGVCLCTYIMKGGDDIKKYIENDVLQNKSYMRSLFEKPTGIGTFMITKRTIALQTWKYQNKRSTVVVDHIGEIINDTTLRVNTITEYGSNTSQFAYDMFHFVPFTNKPDSTTSFIK
;
A
#
# COMPACT_ATOMS: atom_id res chain seq x y z
N MET A 1 -5.91 -29.35 -43.87
CA MET A 1 -4.97 -29.36 -42.70
C MET A 1 -4.51 -27.97 -42.24
N LYS A 2 -4.00 -27.08 -43.12
CA LYS A 2 -3.56 -25.71 -42.73
C LYS A 2 -4.64 -24.87 -41.97
N LYS A 3 -5.93 -24.93 -42.42
CA LYS A 3 -7.01 -24.16 -41.75
C LYS A 3 -7.34 -24.63 -40.32
N ILE A 4 -7.18 -25.92 -40.03
CA ILE A 4 -7.42 -26.48 -38.70
C ILE A 4 -6.29 -26.10 -37.74
N ILE A 5 -5.06 -26.04 -38.20
CA ILE A 5 -3.89 -25.62 -37.41
C ILE A 5 -4.00 -24.14 -37.02
N ILE A 6 -4.48 -23.26 -37.94
CA ILE A 6 -4.68 -21.84 -37.65
C ILE A 6 -5.78 -21.65 -36.57
N ALA A 7 -6.88 -22.39 -36.67
CA ALA A 7 -7.96 -22.33 -35.68
C ALA A 7 -7.49 -22.78 -34.27
N LEU A 8 -6.68 -23.83 -34.18
CA LEU A 8 -6.14 -24.32 -32.93
C LEU A 8 -5.14 -23.33 -32.27
N VAL A 9 -4.31 -22.66 -33.08
CA VAL A 9 -3.38 -21.63 -32.60
C VAL A 9 -4.15 -20.39 -32.10
N THR A 10 -5.23 -19.99 -32.77
CA THR A 10 -6.06 -18.84 -32.34
C THR A 10 -6.78 -19.13 -31.03
N VAL A 11 -7.29 -20.34 -30.82
CA VAL A 11 -7.92 -20.75 -29.56
C VAL A 11 -6.90 -20.81 -28.42
N ALA A 12 -5.70 -21.29 -28.66
CA ALA A 12 -4.62 -21.31 -27.66
C ALA A 12 -4.16 -19.90 -27.25
N LEU A 13 -4.14 -18.94 -28.18
CA LEU A 13 -3.82 -17.54 -27.89
C LEU A 13 -4.90 -16.84 -27.09
N LEU A 14 -6.18 -17.17 -27.31
CA LEU A 14 -7.31 -16.60 -26.55
C LEU A 14 -7.37 -17.19 -25.13
N ALA A 15 -7.00 -18.45 -24.92
CA ALA A 15 -6.94 -19.08 -23.62
C ALA A 15 -5.74 -18.58 -22.75
N SER A 16 -4.71 -17.98 -23.37
CA SER A 16 -3.56 -17.46 -22.62
C SER A 16 -3.80 -16.10 -21.98
N CYS A 17 -4.86 -15.37 -22.34
CA CYS A 17 -5.17 -14.06 -21.76
C CYS A 17 -5.62 -14.13 -20.29
N ASP A 18 -6.13 -15.26 -19.81
CA ASP A 18 -6.52 -15.43 -18.40
C ASP A 18 -5.35 -15.72 -17.46
N LEU A 19 -4.16 -16.06 -17.99
CA LEU A 19 -2.97 -16.33 -17.17
C LEU A 19 -2.36 -15.08 -16.51
N PHE A 20 -2.79 -13.87 -16.89
CA PHE A 20 -2.30 -12.59 -16.36
C PHE A 20 -3.36 -11.84 -15.53
N ARG A 21 -4.52 -12.43 -15.25
CA ARG A 21 -5.43 -11.87 -14.27
C ARG A 21 -4.75 -11.91 -12.90
N PHE A 22 -4.42 -10.73 -12.40
CA PHE A 22 -4.03 -10.58 -10.99
C PHE A 22 -5.25 -10.95 -10.16
N ASP A 23 -5.08 -11.93 -9.27
CA ASP A 23 -6.15 -12.36 -8.38
C ASP A 23 -6.66 -11.16 -7.58
N GLU A 24 -7.99 -11.02 -7.50
CA GLU A 24 -8.62 -10.11 -6.55
C GLU A 24 -8.16 -10.47 -5.13
N PRO A 25 -8.09 -9.51 -4.20
CA PRO A 25 -7.73 -9.81 -2.83
C PRO A 25 -8.66 -10.90 -2.28
N ARG A 26 -8.08 -11.97 -1.74
CA ARG A 26 -8.86 -13.11 -1.23
C ARG A 26 -9.53 -12.84 0.10
N ALA A 27 -9.11 -11.79 0.81
CA ALA A 27 -9.68 -11.40 2.10
C ALA A 27 -10.09 -9.94 2.05
N ASP A 28 -11.30 -9.66 2.49
CA ASP A 28 -11.77 -8.29 2.67
C ASP A 28 -11.02 -7.62 3.81
N LEU A 29 -10.82 -6.30 3.69
CA LEU A 29 -10.35 -5.50 4.80
C LEU A 29 -11.45 -5.45 5.86
N GLY A 30 -11.10 -5.74 7.11
CA GLY A 30 -12.02 -5.65 8.25
C GLY A 30 -12.24 -4.20 8.72
N LEU A 31 -11.30 -3.30 8.40
CA LEU A 31 -11.46 -1.87 8.64
C LEU A 31 -12.32 -1.25 7.54
N GLU A 32 -13.50 -0.80 7.90
CA GLU A 32 -14.38 -0.07 7.01
C GLU A 32 -13.74 1.26 6.59
N ARG A 33 -13.82 1.57 5.29
CA ARG A 33 -13.41 2.86 4.76
C ARG A 33 -14.32 3.96 5.30
N ARG A 34 -13.73 4.95 5.97
CA ARG A 34 -14.43 6.13 6.49
C ARG A 34 -13.69 7.40 6.14
N GLN A 35 -14.43 8.44 5.76
CA GLN A 35 -13.84 9.74 5.53
C GLN A 35 -13.15 10.25 6.81
N TYR A 36 -11.90 10.62 6.69
CA TYR A 36 -11.13 11.22 7.78
C TYR A 36 -11.31 12.74 7.80
N THR A 37 -11.99 13.23 8.83
CA THR A 37 -12.25 14.66 9.07
C THR A 37 -11.46 15.20 10.27
N GLY A 38 -10.69 14.33 10.93
CA GLY A 38 -9.89 14.67 12.10
C GLY A 38 -8.71 15.59 11.80
N LYS A 39 -8.06 16.04 12.87
CA LYS A 39 -6.87 16.91 12.85
C LYS A 39 -5.66 16.27 13.53
N GLU A 40 -5.82 15.03 14.00
CA GLU A 40 -4.81 14.29 14.74
C GLU A 40 -3.55 14.04 13.91
N LEU A 41 -3.74 13.83 12.59
CA LEU A 41 -2.66 13.64 11.64
C LEU A 41 -2.89 14.49 10.38
N ARG A 42 -1.83 15.01 9.84
CA ARG A 42 -1.83 15.73 8.56
C ARG A 42 -2.03 14.74 7.41
N THR A 43 -2.78 15.18 6.39
CA THR A 43 -3.04 14.40 5.17
C THR A 43 -2.59 15.12 3.90
N ASP A 44 -1.90 16.25 4.02
CA ASP A 44 -1.42 17.09 2.91
C ASP A 44 0.05 16.77 2.53
N GLY A 45 0.45 15.52 2.74
CA GLY A 45 1.79 15.04 2.44
C GLY A 45 1.89 13.53 2.66
N TYR A 46 3.06 13.07 3.07
CA TYR A 46 3.34 11.69 3.40
C TYR A 46 4.13 11.58 4.70
N TYR A 47 4.17 10.38 5.26
CA TYR A 47 4.97 10.05 6.44
C TYR A 47 6.10 9.12 6.03
N LEU A 48 7.31 9.39 6.49
CA LEU A 48 8.51 8.66 6.16
C LEU A 48 9.21 8.16 7.42
N ALA A 49 9.58 6.89 7.44
CA ALA A 49 10.42 6.28 8.44
C ALA A 49 11.69 5.69 7.80
N LYS A 50 12.84 5.87 8.48
CA LYS A 50 14.00 5.03 8.19
C LYS A 50 13.75 3.70 8.89
N SER A 51 13.52 2.65 8.14
CA SER A 51 13.40 1.32 8.72
C SER A 51 14.72 0.91 9.37
N THR A 52 14.63 0.32 10.53
CA THR A 52 15.78 -0.32 11.20
C THR A 52 16.24 -1.57 10.46
N ARG A 53 15.45 -2.03 9.47
CA ARG A 53 15.72 -3.20 8.64
C ARG A 53 16.27 -2.78 7.29
N GLU A 54 17.51 -3.16 7.02
CA GLU A 54 18.11 -3.29 5.69
C GLU A 54 17.72 -2.22 4.65
N ASN A 55 18.29 -1.03 4.73
CA ASN A 55 18.26 -0.04 3.64
C ASN A 55 16.85 0.23 3.04
N ARG A 56 15.79 0.05 3.85
CA ARG A 56 14.40 0.31 3.46
C ARG A 56 13.88 1.59 4.10
N LEU A 57 12.94 2.19 3.42
CA LEU A 57 12.18 3.35 3.88
C LEU A 57 10.72 2.94 4.02
N GLY A 58 10.14 3.15 5.20
CA GLY A 58 8.70 3.03 5.40
C GLY A 58 8.01 4.28 4.86
N LEU A 59 7.00 4.11 4.03
CA LEU A 59 6.21 5.18 3.44
C LEU A 59 4.74 4.99 3.77
N ILE A 60 4.12 6.01 4.39
CA ILE A 60 2.67 6.07 4.62
C ILE A 60 2.11 7.32 3.95
N VAL A 61 1.07 7.16 3.13
CA VAL A 61 0.26 8.25 2.59
C VAL A 61 -1.16 8.07 3.07
N LEU A 62 -1.69 9.08 3.77
CA LEU A 62 -3.06 9.09 4.26
C LEU A 62 -3.93 10.00 3.38
N TYR A 63 -5.11 9.53 2.99
CA TYR A 63 -6.05 10.31 2.18
C TYR A 63 -7.31 10.64 2.98
N ARG A 64 -7.87 11.83 2.76
CA ARG A 64 -9.10 12.28 3.42
C ARG A 64 -10.29 11.34 3.22
N ASN A 65 -10.31 10.59 2.13
CA ASN A 65 -11.37 9.61 1.84
C ASN A 65 -11.24 8.28 2.62
N GLY A 66 -10.28 8.17 3.55
CA GLY A 66 -10.07 6.98 4.38
C GLY A 66 -9.19 5.90 3.76
N VAL A 67 -8.69 6.12 2.53
CA VAL A 67 -7.71 5.24 1.91
C VAL A 67 -6.32 5.56 2.45
N CYS A 68 -5.47 4.55 2.55
CA CYS A 68 -4.04 4.72 2.83
C CYS A 68 -3.17 3.91 1.88
N LEU A 69 -1.95 4.38 1.69
CA LEU A 69 -0.83 3.62 1.17
C LEU A 69 0.14 3.40 2.33
N CYS A 70 0.50 2.15 2.63
CA CYS A 70 1.52 1.81 3.61
C CYS A 70 2.44 0.76 3.00
N THR A 71 3.67 1.13 2.71
CA THR A 71 4.62 0.27 2.01
C THR A 71 6.05 0.51 2.46
N TYR A 72 6.92 -0.47 2.20
CA TYR A 72 8.36 -0.35 2.39
C TYR A 72 9.04 -0.36 1.02
N ILE A 73 9.82 0.67 0.75
CA ILE A 73 10.56 0.84 -0.51
C ILE A 73 12.06 0.75 -0.24
N MET A 74 12.81 0.31 -1.24
CA MET A 74 14.27 0.34 -1.17
C MET A 74 14.76 1.79 -1.19
N LYS A 75 15.76 2.10 -0.37
CA LYS A 75 16.39 3.42 -0.40
C LYS A 75 17.07 3.61 -1.77
N GLY A 76 16.68 4.65 -2.50
CA GLY A 76 17.28 5.05 -3.77
C GLY A 76 17.95 6.41 -3.66
N GLY A 77 19.18 6.52 -4.18
CA GLY A 77 19.92 7.78 -4.25
C GLY A 77 20.35 8.38 -2.90
N ASP A 78 21.04 9.50 -2.95
CA ASP A 78 21.53 10.23 -1.77
C ASP A 78 20.48 11.17 -1.20
N ASP A 79 19.66 11.80 -2.06
CA ASP A 79 18.55 12.66 -1.67
C ASP A 79 17.25 11.84 -1.57
N ILE A 80 16.97 11.36 -0.36
CA ILE A 80 15.81 10.54 -0.04
C ILE A 80 14.50 11.27 -0.39
N LYS A 81 14.40 12.56 -0.08
CA LYS A 81 13.17 13.32 -0.34
C LYS A 81 12.89 13.41 -1.84
N LYS A 82 13.89 13.79 -2.63
CA LYS A 82 13.78 13.87 -4.08
C LYS A 82 13.41 12.52 -4.70
N TYR A 83 14.03 11.45 -4.23
CA TYR A 83 13.71 10.08 -4.69
C TYR A 83 12.25 9.73 -4.39
N ILE A 84 11.76 9.94 -3.15
CA ILE A 84 10.37 9.66 -2.79
C ILE A 84 9.39 10.47 -3.62
N GLU A 85 9.64 11.76 -3.79
CA GLU A 85 8.70 12.65 -4.48
C GLU A 85 8.68 12.40 -5.99
N ASN A 86 9.83 12.28 -6.65
CA ASN A 86 9.91 12.18 -8.11
C ASN A 86 9.82 10.74 -8.62
N ASP A 87 10.61 9.82 -8.01
CA ASP A 87 10.76 8.47 -8.56
C ASP A 87 9.72 7.49 -8.01
N VAL A 88 9.10 7.84 -6.85
CA VAL A 88 8.05 7.03 -6.25
C VAL A 88 6.68 7.70 -6.45
N LEU A 89 6.40 8.81 -5.75
CA LEU A 89 5.04 9.38 -5.68
C LEU A 89 4.56 10.03 -6.98
N GLN A 90 5.44 10.67 -7.75
CA GLN A 90 5.10 11.27 -9.05
C GLN A 90 5.27 10.29 -10.23
N ASN A 91 5.87 9.15 -10.02
CA ASN A 91 6.00 8.12 -11.05
C ASN A 91 4.65 7.43 -11.28
N LYS A 92 3.91 7.93 -12.28
CA LYS A 92 2.56 7.44 -12.60
C LYS A 92 2.52 5.93 -12.87
N SER A 93 3.54 5.39 -13.55
CA SER A 93 3.60 3.95 -13.84
C SER A 93 3.78 3.12 -12.57
N TYR A 94 4.70 3.55 -11.70
CA TYR A 94 4.95 2.89 -10.42
C TYR A 94 3.71 2.97 -9.51
N MET A 95 3.12 4.16 -9.33
CA MET A 95 1.93 4.34 -8.52
C MET A 95 0.74 3.55 -9.07
N ARG A 96 0.51 3.58 -10.40
CA ARG A 96 -0.52 2.75 -11.02
C ARG A 96 -0.31 1.27 -10.67
N SER A 97 0.92 0.77 -10.74
CA SER A 97 1.20 -0.63 -10.41
C SER A 97 0.89 -0.98 -8.95
N LEU A 98 1.04 -0.04 -8.01
CA LEU A 98 0.65 -0.23 -6.61
C LEU A 98 -0.87 -0.21 -6.43
N PHE A 99 -1.58 0.67 -7.15
CA PHE A 99 -3.05 0.79 -7.07
C PHE A 99 -3.81 -0.26 -7.88
N GLU A 100 -3.23 -0.81 -8.92
CA GLU A 100 -3.78 -1.93 -9.70
C GLU A 100 -3.50 -3.29 -9.05
N LYS A 101 -2.49 -3.36 -8.19
CA LYS A 101 -2.16 -4.55 -7.40
C LYS A 101 -2.50 -4.25 -5.94
N PRO A 102 -3.32 -5.05 -5.26
CA PRO A 102 -3.69 -4.79 -3.89
C PRO A 102 -2.49 -5.05 -2.94
N THR A 103 -1.47 -4.21 -3.03
CA THR A 103 -0.26 -4.31 -2.20
C THR A 103 0.07 -2.96 -1.60
N GLY A 104 0.07 -2.91 -0.27
CA GLY A 104 0.33 -1.68 0.47
C GLY A 104 -0.82 -0.68 0.47
N ILE A 105 -1.89 -0.92 -0.30
CA ILE A 105 -3.09 -0.10 -0.30
C ILE A 105 -4.07 -0.68 0.71
N GLY A 106 -4.84 0.19 1.35
CA GLY A 106 -5.82 -0.21 2.34
C GLY A 106 -6.61 0.95 2.91
N THR A 107 -7.14 0.72 4.09
CA THR A 107 -7.92 1.69 4.85
C THR A 107 -7.24 2.00 6.18
N PHE A 108 -7.59 3.13 6.77
CA PHE A 108 -7.11 3.46 8.10
C PHE A 108 -8.23 4.03 8.97
N MET A 109 -8.03 3.88 10.26
CA MET A 109 -8.90 4.45 11.28
C MET A 109 -8.06 5.06 12.40
N ILE A 110 -8.49 6.20 12.91
CA ILE A 110 -7.91 6.85 14.06
C ILE A 110 -8.94 6.87 15.19
N THR A 111 -8.53 6.38 16.36
CA THR A 111 -9.34 6.40 17.57
C THR A 111 -8.50 6.99 18.70
N LYS A 112 -8.84 8.21 19.12
CA LYS A 112 -8.04 8.98 20.09
C LYS A 112 -6.62 9.17 19.59
N ARG A 113 -5.63 8.53 20.22
CA ARG A 113 -4.20 8.57 19.83
C ARG A 113 -3.71 7.30 19.14
N THR A 114 -4.59 6.38 18.86
CA THR A 114 -4.23 5.12 18.16
C THR A 114 -4.59 5.24 16.69
N ILE A 115 -3.67 4.85 15.83
CA ILE A 115 -3.91 4.64 14.41
C ILE A 115 -3.86 3.15 14.10
N ALA A 116 -4.85 2.66 13.36
CA ALA A 116 -4.86 1.35 12.75
C ALA A 116 -4.87 1.53 11.22
N LEU A 117 -3.90 0.91 10.53
CA LEU A 117 -3.91 0.82 9.08
C LEU A 117 -4.04 -0.66 8.71
N GLN A 118 -4.93 -0.96 7.80
CA GLN A 118 -5.12 -2.31 7.31
C GLN A 118 -4.91 -2.33 5.80
N THR A 119 -3.93 -3.12 5.35
CA THR A 119 -3.52 -3.17 3.95
C THR A 119 -3.43 -4.60 3.45
N TRP A 120 -3.40 -4.77 2.14
CA TRP A 120 -3.06 -6.06 1.54
C TRP A 120 -1.56 -6.17 1.31
N LYS A 121 -1.06 -7.40 1.43
CA LYS A 121 0.31 -7.80 1.09
C LYS A 121 0.28 -9.09 0.28
N TYR A 122 1.10 -9.19 -0.77
CA TYR A 122 1.31 -10.47 -1.45
C TYR A 122 2.02 -11.46 -0.53
N GLN A 123 1.41 -12.61 -0.33
CA GLN A 123 2.05 -13.75 0.33
C GLN A 123 2.83 -14.58 -0.70
N ASN A 124 2.26 -14.74 -1.89
CA ASN A 124 2.89 -15.38 -3.05
C ASN A 124 2.28 -14.79 -4.33
N LYS A 125 2.70 -15.29 -5.51
CA LYS A 125 2.23 -14.77 -6.82
C LYS A 125 0.71 -14.82 -7.03
N ARG A 126 -0.06 -15.56 -6.20
CA ARG A 126 -1.50 -15.81 -6.38
C ARG A 126 -2.35 -15.56 -5.14
N SER A 127 -1.77 -15.12 -4.04
CA SER A 127 -2.51 -14.89 -2.81
C SER A 127 -2.08 -13.61 -2.12
N THR A 128 -3.06 -12.91 -1.60
CA THR A 128 -2.86 -11.75 -0.74
C THR A 128 -3.33 -12.08 0.68
N VAL A 129 -2.67 -11.47 1.65
CA VAL A 129 -3.06 -11.49 3.05
C VAL A 129 -3.31 -10.07 3.51
N VAL A 130 -4.14 -9.94 4.52
CA VAL A 130 -4.36 -8.67 5.20
C VAL A 130 -3.28 -8.47 6.24
N VAL A 131 -2.77 -7.24 6.32
CA VAL A 131 -1.75 -6.83 7.29
C VAL A 131 -2.26 -5.64 8.07
N ASP A 132 -2.29 -5.79 9.40
CA ASP A 132 -2.57 -4.69 10.32
C ASP A 132 -1.28 -4.03 10.77
N HIS A 133 -1.27 -2.70 10.71
CA HIS A 133 -0.26 -1.86 11.32
C HIS A 133 -0.93 -1.05 12.43
N ILE A 134 -0.59 -1.34 13.67
CA ILE A 134 -1.12 -0.62 14.82
C ILE A 134 -0.06 0.30 15.37
N GLY A 135 -0.43 1.55 15.60
CA GLY A 135 0.49 2.57 16.03
C GLY A 135 -0.12 3.61 16.97
N GLU A 136 0.74 4.52 17.41
CA GLU A 136 0.40 5.64 18.28
C GLU A 136 0.70 6.96 17.57
N ILE A 137 -0.20 7.92 17.71
CA ILE A 137 -0.01 9.30 17.25
C ILE A 137 0.70 10.07 18.35
N ILE A 138 1.92 10.50 18.06
CA ILE A 138 2.72 11.31 18.98
C ILE A 138 2.29 12.77 18.90
N ASN A 139 2.14 13.30 17.68
CA ASN A 139 1.60 14.61 17.35
C ASN A 139 1.09 14.60 15.90
N ASP A 140 0.62 15.72 15.38
CA ASP A 140 0.05 15.84 14.02
C ASP A 140 1.02 15.53 12.88
N THR A 141 2.32 15.54 13.16
CA THR A 141 3.42 15.29 12.20
C THR A 141 4.23 14.04 12.50
N THR A 142 3.91 13.31 13.56
CA THR A 142 4.69 12.13 13.98
C THR A 142 3.79 11.02 14.48
N LEU A 143 3.95 9.84 13.91
CA LEU A 143 3.32 8.62 14.39
C LEU A 143 4.35 7.50 14.53
N ARG A 144 4.08 6.55 15.41
CA ARG A 144 4.91 5.36 15.64
C ARG A 144 4.09 4.12 15.36
N VAL A 145 4.53 3.29 14.43
CA VAL A 145 3.97 1.95 14.25
C VAL A 145 4.64 1.01 15.25
N ASN A 146 3.84 0.40 16.11
CA ASN A 146 4.32 -0.46 17.19
C ASN A 146 4.25 -1.93 16.82
N THR A 147 3.22 -2.35 16.09
CA THR A 147 2.95 -3.75 15.78
C THR A 147 2.50 -3.91 14.35
N ILE A 148 3.00 -4.94 13.70
CA ILE A 148 2.58 -5.40 12.37
C ILE A 148 2.12 -6.85 12.52
N THR A 149 0.86 -7.13 12.15
CA THR A 149 0.27 -8.48 12.22
C THR A 149 -0.18 -8.91 10.84
N GLU A 150 0.29 -10.06 10.37
CA GLU A 150 -0.15 -10.67 9.11
C GLU A 150 -1.21 -11.73 9.40
N TYR A 151 -2.42 -11.55 8.86
CA TYR A 151 -3.48 -12.54 8.95
C TYR A 151 -3.17 -13.74 8.05
N GLY A 152 -3.40 -14.94 8.57
CA GLY A 152 -3.13 -16.20 7.86
C GLY A 152 -1.76 -16.81 8.12
N SER A 153 -0.78 -16.05 8.61
CA SER A 153 0.49 -16.59 9.11
C SER A 153 0.58 -16.61 10.64
N ASN A 154 -0.39 -15.97 11.31
CA ASN A 154 -0.40 -15.73 12.77
C ASN A 154 0.91 -15.11 13.30
N THR A 155 1.63 -14.38 12.42
CA THR A 155 2.86 -13.71 12.81
C THR A 155 2.57 -12.27 13.20
N SER A 156 2.94 -11.92 14.43
CA SER A 156 2.94 -10.54 14.91
C SER A 156 4.38 -10.11 15.17
N GLN A 157 4.75 -8.93 14.70
CA GLN A 157 6.09 -8.38 14.84
C GLN A 157 6.02 -7.00 15.49
N PHE A 158 6.89 -6.75 16.46
CA PHE A 158 7.11 -5.39 16.95
C PHE A 158 7.98 -4.64 15.94
N ALA A 159 7.51 -3.47 15.51
CA ALA A 159 8.16 -2.67 14.46
C ALA A 159 8.93 -1.48 15.03
N TYR A 160 8.31 -0.70 15.92
CA TYR A 160 8.84 0.54 16.50
C TYR A 160 9.32 1.58 15.47
N ASP A 161 8.77 1.54 14.25
CA ASP A 161 9.14 2.48 13.20
C ASP A 161 8.50 3.85 13.48
N MET A 162 9.35 4.88 13.57
CA MET A 162 8.95 6.26 13.78
C MET A 162 8.79 6.96 12.43
N PHE A 163 7.59 7.38 12.11
CA PHE A 163 7.23 8.05 10.87
C PHE A 163 7.10 9.55 11.08
N HIS A 164 7.79 10.35 10.27
CA HIS A 164 7.75 11.80 10.29
C HIS A 164 7.07 12.34 9.05
N PHE A 165 6.23 13.33 9.22
CA PHE A 165 5.49 13.97 8.15
C PHE A 165 6.40 14.83 7.25
N VAL A 166 6.17 14.72 5.95
CA VAL A 166 6.78 15.56 4.92
C VAL A 166 5.66 16.17 4.09
N PRO A 167 5.56 17.52 4.01
CA PRO A 167 4.57 18.18 3.17
C PRO A 167 4.76 17.84 1.69
N PHE A 168 3.66 17.54 0.98
CA PHE A 168 3.72 17.23 -0.45
C PHE A 168 2.35 17.42 -1.10
N THR A 169 2.21 18.41 -1.95
CA THR A 169 0.93 18.80 -2.57
C THR A 169 0.52 17.90 -3.73
N ASN A 170 1.48 17.35 -4.47
CA ASN A 170 1.23 16.55 -5.68
C ASN A 170 1.07 15.06 -5.36
N LYS A 171 0.25 14.74 -4.35
CA LYS A 171 -0.01 13.35 -4.01
C LYS A 171 -0.66 12.59 -5.17
N PRO A 172 -0.31 11.30 -5.35
CA PRO A 172 -1.01 10.47 -6.31
C PRO A 172 -2.49 10.34 -5.98
N ASP A 173 -3.31 10.07 -6.99
CA ASP A 173 -4.72 9.77 -6.80
C ASP A 173 -4.89 8.49 -5.96
N SER A 174 -5.86 8.49 -5.06
CA SER A 174 -6.20 7.36 -4.19
C SER A 174 -7.25 6.43 -4.77
N THR A 175 -7.69 6.64 -6.02
CA THR A 175 -8.71 5.83 -6.65
C THR A 175 -8.21 4.41 -6.89
N THR A 176 -8.96 3.44 -6.37
CA THR A 176 -8.69 2.02 -6.55
C THR A 176 -10.01 1.26 -6.66
N SER A 177 -10.03 0.20 -7.48
CA SER A 177 -11.20 -0.68 -7.62
C SER A 177 -11.39 -1.63 -6.43
N PHE A 178 -10.38 -1.77 -5.56
CA PHE A 178 -10.39 -2.75 -4.47
C PHE A 178 -11.03 -2.22 -3.17
N ILE A 179 -11.12 -0.91 -2.98
CA ILE A 179 -11.68 -0.29 -1.78
C ILE A 179 -12.95 0.47 -2.18
N LYS A 180 -14.10 -0.06 -1.75
CA LYS A 180 -15.43 0.53 -1.97
C LYS A 180 -15.75 1.62 -0.95
#